data_ed1397c4cb345671a9d0339256a61581
#
_entry.id   ed1397c4cb345671a9d0339256a61581
#
_cell.length_a   1.000
_cell.length_b   1.000
_cell.length_c   1.000
_cell.angle_alpha   90.00
_cell.angle_beta   90.00
_cell.angle_gamma   90.00
#
_symmetry.space_group_name_H-M   'P 1'
#
loop_
_entity.id
_entity.type
_entity.pdbx_description
1 polymer ?
#
loop_
_entity_poly.entity_id
_entity_poly.type
_entity_poly.pdbx_seq_one_letter_code
_entity_poly.pdbx_strand_id
1 'polypeptide(L)'
;VGPAMRNHPRLEYIPSRLSLLPVLIRNFYRPDVVFIHTSQQRFDTVSLGTEVNILPRAIETARAHGGLVIAQSNKQMPYTYGDAQIYESEIDYLVEVDEPLQEKPPTEITDIQAEIGSRIAALVEDHSTLQLGIGGVPDAVLMALKDRKGLRIWTEMFSDGVLELSKAGTLDEEVLITASFIFGSQELYQWLDLNKKVRMLRTERTNDPSQIARQAKMTSINSALEVDLFDQANASHVRGKIYSGFGGSTDFIVGALHSRGGQSFVALPVRGTPRPMFQPLFPA
;
A
#
# COMPACT_ATOMS: atom_id res chain seq x y z
N VAL A 1 -10.59 6.42 6.08
CA VAL A 1 -12.02 6.56 6.42
C VAL A 1 -12.78 6.98 5.18
N GLY A 2 -13.86 6.27 4.85
CA GLY A 2 -14.73 6.61 3.71
C GLY A 2 -15.30 8.03 3.81
N PRO A 3 -15.60 8.69 2.67
CA PRO A 3 -16.04 10.08 2.66
C PRO A 3 -17.23 10.38 3.59
N ALA A 4 -18.19 9.47 3.67
CA ALA A 4 -19.38 9.61 4.51
C ALA A 4 -19.07 9.64 6.02
N MET A 5 -17.94 9.07 6.43
CA MET A 5 -17.57 8.96 7.85
C MET A 5 -16.56 10.02 8.30
N ARG A 6 -15.89 10.72 7.38
CA ARG A 6 -14.81 11.67 7.71
C ARG A 6 -15.18 12.77 8.70
N ASN A 7 -16.42 13.20 8.71
CA ASN A 7 -16.90 14.26 9.59
C ASN A 7 -17.94 13.75 10.61
N HIS A 8 -18.01 12.44 10.82
CA HIS A 8 -18.99 11.89 11.75
C HIS A 8 -18.62 12.26 13.19
N PRO A 9 -19.55 12.78 14.02
CA PRO A 9 -19.24 13.29 15.36
C PRO A 9 -18.71 12.23 16.34
N ARG A 10 -18.93 10.94 16.05
CA ARG A 10 -18.41 9.80 16.84
C ARG A 10 -17.17 9.16 16.22
N LEU A 11 -16.57 9.79 15.19
CA LEU A 11 -15.31 9.31 14.63
C LEU A 11 -14.15 9.71 15.54
N GLU A 12 -13.48 8.72 16.07
CA GLU A 12 -12.19 8.87 16.77
C GLU A 12 -11.06 8.52 15.80
N TYR A 13 -10.16 9.48 15.55
CA TYR A 13 -9.03 9.27 14.70
C TYR A 13 -7.77 9.06 15.55
N ILE A 14 -7.10 7.93 15.32
CA ILE A 14 -5.86 7.59 15.99
C ILE A 14 -4.73 7.66 14.98
N PRO A 15 -3.90 8.72 15.03
CA PRO A 15 -2.75 8.86 14.14
C PRO A 15 -1.69 7.80 14.47
N SER A 16 -1.37 6.96 13.49
CA SER A 16 -0.34 5.94 13.66
C SER A 16 0.31 5.61 12.32
N ARG A 17 1.60 5.31 12.34
CA ARG A 17 2.26 4.67 11.20
C ARG A 17 1.76 3.25 11.05
N LEU A 18 1.70 2.74 9.84
CA LEU A 18 1.20 1.38 9.59
C LEU A 18 2.07 0.30 10.26
N SER A 19 3.36 0.51 10.36
CA SER A 19 4.26 -0.38 11.10
C SER A 19 3.88 -0.56 12.59
N LEU A 20 3.19 0.42 13.19
CA LEU A 20 2.79 0.40 14.60
C LEU A 20 1.36 -0.10 14.84
N LEU A 21 0.51 -0.17 13.82
CA LEU A 21 -0.88 -0.64 13.96
C LEU A 21 -0.98 -2.03 14.58
N PRO A 22 -0.13 -3.01 14.22
CA PRO A 22 -0.16 -4.33 14.85
C PRO A 22 0.10 -4.30 16.36
N VAL A 23 0.93 -3.35 16.83
CA VAL A 23 1.18 -3.15 18.28
C VAL A 23 -0.06 -2.61 18.96
N LEU A 24 -0.76 -1.66 18.33
CA LEU A 24 -2.01 -1.10 18.84
C LEU A 24 -3.11 -2.16 18.92
N ILE A 25 -3.27 -2.98 17.87
CA ILE A 25 -4.24 -4.07 17.83
C ILE A 25 -3.97 -5.07 18.96
N ARG A 26 -2.74 -5.51 19.13
CA ARG A 26 -2.38 -6.50 20.14
C ARG A 26 -2.56 -5.99 21.56
N ASN A 27 -2.20 -4.75 21.84
CA ASN A 27 -2.08 -4.25 23.20
C ASN A 27 -3.28 -3.42 23.67
N PHE A 28 -3.98 -2.74 22.75
CA PHE A 28 -4.99 -1.75 23.11
C PHE A 28 -6.37 -2.03 22.49
N TYR A 29 -6.43 -2.27 21.17
CA TYR A 29 -7.68 -2.41 20.42
C TYR A 29 -7.95 -3.87 20.05
N ARG A 30 -7.96 -4.73 21.05
CA ARG A 30 -8.16 -6.17 20.87
C ARG A 30 -9.54 -6.44 20.28
N PRO A 31 -9.64 -6.95 19.03
CA PRO A 31 -10.93 -7.18 18.41
C PRO A 31 -11.60 -8.42 19.00
N ASP A 32 -12.88 -8.30 19.37
CA ASP A 32 -13.72 -9.43 19.73
C ASP A 32 -14.23 -10.17 18.48
N VAL A 33 -14.39 -9.45 17.37
CA VAL A 33 -14.82 -10.00 16.08
C VAL A 33 -13.98 -9.42 14.97
N VAL A 34 -13.50 -10.29 14.09
CA VAL A 34 -12.76 -9.90 12.87
C VAL A 34 -13.52 -10.38 11.65
N PHE A 35 -13.91 -9.44 10.79
CA PHE A 35 -14.47 -9.76 9.47
C PHE A 35 -13.34 -9.76 8.45
N ILE A 36 -13.24 -10.83 7.67
CA ILE A 36 -12.24 -10.96 6.59
C ILE A 36 -12.93 -11.28 5.27
N HIS A 37 -12.33 -10.79 4.18
CA HIS A 37 -12.72 -11.13 2.82
C HIS A 37 -11.66 -12.04 2.23
N THR A 38 -12.05 -13.24 1.79
CA THR A 38 -11.12 -14.28 1.39
C THR A 38 -11.44 -14.82 -0.01
N SER A 39 -10.45 -15.48 -0.61
CA SER A 39 -10.67 -16.36 -1.75
C SER A 39 -11.51 -17.57 -1.36
N GLN A 40 -11.92 -18.34 -2.36
CA GLN A 40 -12.38 -19.70 -2.09
C GLN A 40 -11.26 -20.54 -1.44
N GLN A 41 -11.68 -21.54 -0.68
CA GLN A 41 -10.78 -22.49 -0.04
C GLN A 41 -9.98 -23.29 -1.07
N ARG A 42 -8.70 -23.49 -0.77
CA ARG A 42 -7.80 -24.40 -1.47
C ARG A 42 -7.08 -25.27 -0.44
N PHE A 43 -7.28 -26.59 -0.52
CA PHE A 43 -6.82 -27.52 0.48
C PHE A 43 -7.37 -27.15 1.86
N ASP A 44 -6.52 -26.83 2.82
CA ASP A 44 -6.82 -26.44 4.20
C ASP A 44 -6.71 -24.94 4.47
N THR A 45 -6.56 -24.13 3.40
CA THR A 45 -6.37 -22.68 3.52
C THR A 45 -7.32 -21.89 2.62
N VAL A 46 -7.58 -20.66 3.02
CA VAL A 46 -8.10 -19.57 2.19
C VAL A 46 -7.02 -18.51 2.04
N SER A 47 -7.18 -17.59 1.10
CA SER A 47 -6.30 -16.44 0.97
C SER A 47 -7.04 -15.15 1.30
N LEU A 48 -6.41 -14.24 2.04
CA LEU A 48 -6.88 -12.86 2.23
C LEU A 48 -6.85 -12.04 0.91
N GLY A 49 -6.33 -12.64 -0.16
CA GLY A 49 -6.35 -12.08 -1.51
C GLY A 49 -5.59 -10.78 -1.63
N THR A 50 -6.32 -9.70 -1.87
CA THR A 50 -5.75 -8.38 -2.18
C THR A 50 -5.42 -7.54 -0.96
N GLU A 51 -5.90 -7.89 0.24
CA GLU A 51 -5.67 -7.10 1.46
C GLU A 51 -5.20 -7.96 2.62
N VAL A 52 -3.93 -7.86 2.95
CA VAL A 52 -3.29 -8.56 4.08
C VAL A 52 -3.03 -7.59 5.23
N ASN A 53 -2.31 -6.50 4.98
CA ASN A 53 -2.07 -5.40 5.92
C ASN A 53 -1.97 -5.84 7.40
N ILE A 54 -3.02 -5.53 8.15
CA ILE A 54 -3.14 -5.75 9.60
C ILE A 54 -3.98 -6.99 9.94
N LEU A 55 -4.62 -7.61 8.95
CA LEU A 55 -5.59 -8.70 9.19
C LEU A 55 -4.98 -9.92 9.88
N PRO A 56 -3.78 -10.41 9.52
CA PRO A 56 -3.18 -11.54 10.24
C PRO A 56 -3.01 -11.23 11.74
N ARG A 57 -2.59 -9.99 12.09
CA ARG A 57 -2.48 -9.58 13.48
C ARG A 57 -3.83 -9.51 14.19
N ALA A 58 -4.85 -9.02 13.50
CA ALA A 58 -6.20 -8.93 14.03
C ALA A 58 -6.76 -10.33 14.32
N ILE A 59 -6.60 -11.29 13.40
CA ILE A 59 -7.00 -12.69 13.55
C ILE A 59 -6.28 -13.31 14.76
N GLU A 60 -4.95 -13.25 14.79
CA GLU A 60 -4.15 -13.80 15.90
C GLU A 60 -4.57 -13.22 17.25
N THR A 61 -4.85 -11.92 17.29
CA THR A 61 -5.26 -11.25 18.54
C THR A 61 -6.66 -11.69 18.96
N ALA A 62 -7.63 -11.75 18.04
CA ALA A 62 -8.97 -12.23 18.33
C ALA A 62 -8.95 -13.67 18.85
N ARG A 63 -8.25 -14.58 18.15
CA ARG A 63 -8.11 -15.98 18.57
C ARG A 63 -7.51 -16.13 19.97
N ALA A 64 -6.47 -15.34 20.29
CA ALA A 64 -5.82 -15.38 21.61
C ALA A 64 -6.75 -14.96 22.77
N HIS A 65 -7.87 -14.31 22.49
CA HIS A 65 -8.85 -13.83 23.50
C HIS A 65 -10.22 -14.51 23.39
N GLY A 66 -10.35 -15.55 22.54
CA GLY A 66 -11.64 -16.23 22.32
C GLY A 66 -12.62 -15.42 21.46
N GLY A 67 -12.11 -14.44 20.71
CA GLY A 67 -12.90 -13.68 19.73
C GLY A 67 -13.20 -14.50 18.47
N LEU A 68 -14.10 -13.98 17.64
CA LEU A 68 -14.62 -14.64 16.45
C LEU A 68 -13.95 -14.13 15.18
N VAL A 69 -13.72 -15.03 14.22
CA VAL A 69 -13.29 -14.71 12.85
C VAL A 69 -14.38 -15.13 11.90
N ILE A 70 -14.92 -14.15 11.15
CA ILE A 70 -16.01 -14.34 10.21
C ILE A 70 -15.50 -14.02 8.81
N ALA A 71 -15.53 -14.99 7.91
CA ALA A 71 -15.02 -14.86 6.55
C ALA A 71 -16.16 -14.72 5.54
N GLN A 72 -16.04 -13.76 4.64
CA GLN A 72 -16.74 -13.71 3.36
C GLN A 72 -15.85 -14.36 2.31
N SER A 73 -16.14 -15.60 1.93
CA SER A 73 -15.44 -16.34 0.88
C SER A 73 -16.00 -15.95 -0.48
N ASN A 74 -15.20 -15.26 -1.29
CA ASN A 74 -15.65 -14.73 -2.57
C ASN A 74 -14.94 -15.44 -3.73
N LYS A 75 -15.70 -15.95 -4.71
CA LYS A 75 -15.14 -16.57 -5.91
C LYS A 75 -14.30 -15.63 -6.76
N GLN A 76 -14.56 -14.32 -6.67
CA GLN A 76 -13.83 -13.29 -7.42
C GLN A 76 -12.52 -12.85 -6.72
N MET A 77 -12.30 -13.25 -5.46
CA MET A 77 -11.08 -12.91 -4.74
C MET A 77 -9.92 -13.80 -5.20
N PRO A 78 -8.79 -13.23 -5.69
CA PRO A 78 -7.65 -14.02 -6.11
C PRO A 78 -7.01 -14.75 -4.91
N TYR A 79 -6.52 -15.95 -5.15
CA TYR A 79 -5.71 -16.68 -4.18
C TYR A 79 -4.25 -16.22 -4.28
N THR A 80 -3.78 -15.48 -3.30
CA THR A 80 -2.41 -14.98 -3.19
C THR A 80 -1.63 -15.71 -2.10
N TYR A 81 -0.31 -15.61 -2.12
CA TYR A 81 0.61 -16.37 -1.27
C TYR A 81 1.30 -15.51 -0.21
N GLY A 82 1.90 -16.16 0.78
CA GLY A 82 2.61 -15.52 1.88
C GLY A 82 1.75 -15.41 3.13
N ASP A 83 1.78 -14.25 3.80
CA ASP A 83 0.95 -14.00 5.00
C ASP A 83 -0.56 -13.87 4.67
N ALA A 84 -0.93 -13.93 3.38
CA ALA A 84 -2.31 -13.99 2.92
C ALA A 84 -2.97 -15.33 3.24
N GLN A 85 -2.20 -16.42 3.34
CA GLN A 85 -2.72 -17.75 3.54
C GLN A 85 -3.14 -17.96 4.99
N ILE A 86 -4.42 -18.21 5.20
CA ILE A 86 -5.04 -18.44 6.52
C ILE A 86 -5.61 -19.86 6.53
N TYR A 87 -5.34 -20.62 7.60
CA TYR A 87 -5.94 -21.94 7.77
C TYR A 87 -7.44 -21.82 7.99
N GLU A 88 -8.21 -22.73 7.41
CA GLU A 88 -9.67 -22.79 7.60
C GLU A 88 -10.02 -22.90 9.10
N SER A 89 -9.20 -23.60 9.88
CA SER A 89 -9.37 -23.73 11.33
C SER A 89 -9.31 -22.41 12.11
N GLU A 90 -8.82 -21.33 11.50
CA GLU A 90 -8.82 -19.98 12.08
C GLU A 90 -10.16 -19.26 11.88
N ILE A 91 -11.11 -19.84 11.13
CA ILE A 91 -12.39 -19.22 10.76
C ILE A 91 -13.52 -19.91 11.50
N ASP A 92 -14.35 -19.14 12.21
CA ASP A 92 -15.51 -19.66 12.93
C ASP A 92 -16.77 -19.72 12.07
N TYR A 93 -16.95 -18.72 11.19
CA TYR A 93 -18.10 -18.64 10.28
C TYR A 93 -17.64 -18.22 8.90
N LEU A 94 -18.17 -18.91 7.89
CA LEU A 94 -17.87 -18.64 6.48
C LEU A 94 -19.16 -18.40 5.71
N VAL A 95 -19.21 -17.28 4.96
CA VAL A 95 -20.30 -16.92 4.07
C VAL A 95 -19.77 -16.91 2.65
N GLU A 96 -20.31 -17.76 1.78
CA GLU A 96 -19.91 -17.81 0.37
C GLU A 96 -20.66 -16.76 -0.46
N VAL A 97 -19.90 -16.06 -1.29
CA VAL A 97 -20.43 -15.06 -2.24
C VAL A 97 -19.75 -15.18 -3.61
N ASP A 98 -20.38 -14.56 -4.61
CA ASP A 98 -19.82 -14.42 -5.95
C ASP A 98 -20.06 -12.98 -6.42
N GLU A 99 -19.28 -12.06 -5.82
CA GLU A 99 -19.46 -10.62 -6.01
C GLU A 99 -18.21 -10.02 -6.64
N PRO A 100 -18.33 -9.11 -7.62
CA PRO A 100 -17.18 -8.43 -8.20
C PRO A 100 -16.43 -7.64 -7.14
N LEU A 101 -15.10 -7.70 -7.22
CA LEU A 101 -14.26 -6.85 -6.38
C LEU A 101 -14.37 -5.40 -6.83
N GLN A 102 -14.22 -4.49 -5.86
CA GLN A 102 -14.15 -3.08 -6.17
C GLN A 102 -12.91 -2.79 -7.02
N GLU A 103 -13.09 -2.08 -8.12
CA GLU A 103 -12.00 -1.69 -9.01
C GLU A 103 -11.57 -0.24 -8.79
N LYS A 104 -10.29 0.01 -9.03
CA LYS A 104 -9.76 1.38 -9.12
C LYS A 104 -10.17 1.96 -10.48
N PRO A 105 -10.87 3.10 -10.53
CA PRO A 105 -11.14 3.76 -11.80
C PRO A 105 -9.82 4.11 -12.52
N PRO A 106 -9.76 4.01 -13.85
CA PRO A 106 -8.61 4.48 -14.61
C PRO A 106 -8.30 5.93 -14.27
N THR A 107 -7.03 6.24 -14.01
CA THR A 107 -6.58 7.60 -13.72
C THR A 107 -5.99 8.20 -14.99
N GLU A 108 -6.60 9.26 -15.51
CA GLU A 108 -5.97 10.05 -16.58
C GLU A 108 -4.76 10.78 -16.00
N ILE A 109 -3.59 10.56 -16.60
CA ILE A 109 -2.35 11.23 -16.21
C ILE A 109 -2.29 12.58 -16.93
N THR A 110 -2.24 13.65 -16.14
CA THR A 110 -2.06 15.01 -16.68
C THR A 110 -0.62 15.26 -17.14
N ASP A 111 -0.40 16.24 -18.04
CA ASP A 111 0.93 16.62 -18.52
C ASP A 111 1.90 16.95 -17.38
N ILE A 112 1.40 17.60 -16.31
CA ILE A 112 2.21 17.92 -15.12
C ILE A 112 2.64 16.64 -14.40
N GLN A 113 1.75 15.68 -14.25
CA GLN A 113 2.08 14.39 -13.61
C GLN A 113 3.06 13.59 -14.47
N ALA A 114 2.89 13.61 -15.80
CA ALA A 114 3.83 12.98 -16.72
C ALA A 114 5.23 13.59 -16.63
N GLU A 115 5.34 14.92 -16.57
CA GLU A 115 6.61 15.63 -16.38
C GLU A 115 7.27 15.29 -15.04
N ILE A 116 6.51 15.26 -13.93
CA ILE A 116 7.00 14.82 -12.61
C ILE A 116 7.49 13.38 -12.72
N GLY A 117 6.69 12.51 -13.35
CA GLY A 117 7.03 11.09 -13.53
C GLY A 117 8.35 10.91 -14.27
N SER A 118 8.54 11.62 -15.36
CA SER A 118 9.78 11.59 -16.15
C SER A 118 11.00 12.07 -15.38
N ARG A 119 10.87 13.14 -14.59
CA ARG A 119 11.97 13.66 -13.76
C ARG A 119 12.39 12.67 -12.68
N ILE A 120 11.45 12.05 -12.00
CA ILE A 120 11.73 11.01 -10.99
C ILE A 120 12.35 9.79 -11.66
N ALA A 121 11.76 9.31 -12.77
CA ALA A 121 12.25 8.16 -13.51
C ALA A 121 13.70 8.32 -14.00
N ALA A 122 14.12 9.54 -14.35
CA ALA A 122 15.50 9.84 -14.74
C ALA A 122 16.52 9.57 -13.62
N LEU A 123 16.08 9.65 -12.35
CA LEU A 123 16.91 9.42 -11.16
C LEU A 123 16.86 7.98 -10.64
N VAL A 124 15.93 7.17 -11.14
CA VAL A 124 15.82 5.75 -10.78
C VAL A 124 16.80 4.93 -11.61
N GLU A 125 17.67 4.19 -10.97
CA GLU A 125 18.65 3.31 -11.62
C GLU A 125 18.05 1.94 -11.92
N ASP A 126 18.69 1.21 -12.86
CA ASP A 126 18.42 -0.21 -13.04
C ASP A 126 18.67 -0.99 -11.75
N HIS A 127 17.93 -2.06 -11.54
CA HIS A 127 17.96 -2.90 -10.33
C HIS A 127 17.55 -2.18 -9.04
N SER A 128 16.87 -1.02 -9.13
CA SER A 128 16.28 -0.36 -7.98
C SER A 128 15.08 -1.15 -7.44
N THR A 129 14.87 -1.07 -6.13
CA THR A 129 13.67 -1.58 -5.47
C THR A 129 12.69 -0.43 -5.26
N LEU A 130 11.47 -0.56 -5.74
CA LEU A 130 10.47 0.51 -5.73
C LEU A 130 9.45 0.34 -4.61
N GLN A 131 9.18 1.41 -3.89
CA GLN A 131 7.95 1.62 -3.14
C GLN A 131 7.12 2.67 -3.87
N LEU A 132 5.86 2.38 -4.01
CA LEU A 132 4.93 3.16 -4.80
C LEU A 132 3.68 3.46 -3.97
N GLY A 133 3.10 4.64 -4.19
CA GLY A 133 1.75 4.95 -3.77
C GLY A 133 0.74 4.64 -4.89
N ILE A 134 -0.48 5.11 -4.69
CA ILE A 134 -1.52 5.15 -5.72
C ILE A 134 -1.78 6.59 -6.11
N GLY A 135 -2.18 6.80 -7.36
CA GLY A 135 -2.55 8.11 -7.90
C GLY A 135 -1.72 8.51 -9.10
N GLY A 136 -2.04 9.66 -9.67
CA GLY A 136 -1.49 10.07 -10.96
C GLY A 136 0.03 10.23 -11.01
N VAL A 137 0.68 10.68 -9.92
CA VAL A 137 2.14 10.81 -9.89
C VAL A 137 2.84 9.46 -9.84
N PRO A 138 2.53 8.52 -8.91
CA PRO A 138 3.09 7.17 -8.95
C PRO A 138 2.82 6.43 -10.27
N ASP A 139 1.61 6.53 -10.81
CA ASP A 139 1.25 5.89 -12.08
C ASP A 139 2.10 6.47 -13.24
N ALA A 140 2.33 7.79 -13.26
CA ALA A 140 3.18 8.45 -14.24
C ALA A 140 4.67 8.03 -14.13
N VAL A 141 5.18 7.88 -12.92
CA VAL A 141 6.55 7.36 -12.70
C VAL A 141 6.69 5.95 -13.28
N LEU A 142 5.74 5.05 -12.98
CA LEU A 142 5.77 3.67 -13.49
C LEU A 142 5.74 3.61 -15.01
N MET A 143 4.92 4.45 -15.65
CA MET A 143 4.90 4.55 -17.11
C MET A 143 6.26 4.98 -17.68
N ALA A 144 6.95 5.91 -17.01
CA ALA A 144 8.25 6.40 -17.44
C ALA A 144 9.41 5.44 -17.14
N LEU A 145 9.18 4.38 -16.35
CA LEU A 145 10.18 3.37 -16.00
C LEU A 145 10.16 2.13 -16.90
N LYS A 146 9.32 2.07 -17.94
CA LYS A 146 9.16 0.87 -18.79
C LYS A 146 10.43 0.44 -19.53
N ASP A 147 11.42 1.34 -19.69
CA ASP A 147 12.71 1.03 -20.33
C ASP A 147 13.81 0.63 -19.33
N ARG A 148 13.53 0.63 -18.03
CA ARG A 148 14.47 0.19 -17.01
C ARG A 148 14.56 -1.34 -16.96
N LYS A 149 15.62 -1.86 -16.33
CA LYS A 149 15.88 -3.30 -16.24
C LYS A 149 16.05 -3.77 -14.81
N GLY A 150 15.50 -4.95 -14.52
CA GLY A 150 15.68 -5.62 -13.24
C GLY A 150 15.10 -4.87 -12.06
N LEU A 151 14.05 -4.09 -12.25
CA LEU A 151 13.36 -3.40 -11.16
C LEU A 151 12.73 -4.41 -10.21
N ARG A 152 12.69 -4.07 -8.94
CA ARG A 152 12.12 -4.88 -7.86
C ARG A 152 11.02 -4.11 -7.18
N ILE A 153 10.06 -4.82 -6.61
CA ILE A 153 8.93 -4.21 -5.90
C ILE A 153 8.94 -4.67 -4.44
N TRP A 154 9.07 -3.70 -3.53
CA TRP A 154 8.84 -3.86 -2.11
C TRP A 154 8.04 -2.65 -1.64
N THR A 155 6.74 -2.84 -1.46
CA THR A 155 5.82 -1.73 -1.23
C THR A 155 4.72 -2.12 -0.26
N GLU A 156 4.09 -1.14 0.37
CA GLU A 156 2.85 -1.37 1.11
C GLU A 156 1.74 -1.77 0.15
N MET A 157 1.57 -0.99 -0.90
CA MET A 157 0.55 -1.26 -1.90
C MET A 157 1.04 -1.03 -3.32
N PHE A 158 0.37 -1.67 -4.28
CA PHE A 158 0.51 -1.34 -5.69
C PHE A 158 -0.83 -1.45 -6.45
N SER A 159 -0.85 -0.95 -7.67
CA SER A 159 -1.96 -1.04 -8.62
C SER A 159 -1.47 -1.48 -10.01
N ASP A 160 -2.28 -1.29 -11.03
CA ASP A 160 -2.06 -1.74 -12.42
C ASP A 160 -0.68 -1.39 -13.00
N GLY A 161 -0.04 -0.32 -12.51
CA GLY A 161 1.30 0.05 -12.99
C GLY A 161 2.36 -1.03 -12.79
N VAL A 162 2.24 -1.88 -11.75
CA VAL A 162 3.16 -3.03 -11.56
C VAL A 162 2.87 -4.14 -12.57
N LEU A 163 1.59 -4.38 -12.88
CA LEU A 163 1.20 -5.29 -13.97
C LEU A 163 1.79 -4.84 -15.30
N GLU A 164 1.76 -3.54 -15.60
CA GLU A 164 2.33 -2.97 -16.83
C GLU A 164 3.86 -3.13 -16.89
N LEU A 165 4.57 -2.94 -15.77
CA LEU A 165 6.00 -3.22 -15.70
C LEU A 165 6.31 -4.72 -15.88
N SER A 166 5.48 -5.60 -15.34
CA SER A 166 5.60 -7.05 -15.53
C SER A 166 5.43 -7.43 -16.99
N LYS A 167 4.38 -6.91 -17.67
CA LYS A 167 4.15 -7.12 -19.12
C LYS A 167 5.30 -6.59 -19.97
N ALA A 168 5.91 -5.48 -19.58
CA ALA A 168 7.05 -4.88 -20.29
C ALA A 168 8.39 -5.63 -20.06
N GLY A 169 8.42 -6.64 -19.18
CA GLY A 169 9.66 -7.37 -18.86
C GLY A 169 10.69 -6.53 -18.10
N THR A 170 10.25 -5.51 -17.40
CA THR A 170 11.09 -4.57 -16.65
C THR A 170 11.52 -5.12 -15.30
N LEU A 171 10.72 -6.00 -14.73
CA LEU A 171 10.93 -6.53 -13.38
C LEU A 171 12.00 -7.63 -13.33
N ASP A 172 12.67 -7.73 -12.18
CA ASP A 172 13.61 -8.81 -11.88
C ASP A 172 12.84 -10.12 -11.70
N GLU A 173 13.05 -11.07 -12.62
CA GLU A 173 12.36 -12.35 -12.66
C GLU A 173 12.72 -13.29 -11.49
N GLU A 174 13.85 -13.07 -10.83
CA GLU A 174 14.33 -13.92 -9.73
C GLU A 174 13.86 -13.41 -8.36
N VAL A 175 13.33 -12.19 -8.29
CA VAL A 175 12.91 -11.54 -7.05
C VAL A 175 11.38 -11.44 -6.98
N LEU A 176 10.81 -11.85 -5.84
CA LEU A 176 9.36 -11.77 -5.64
C LEU A 176 8.89 -10.32 -5.52
N ILE A 177 7.81 -10.01 -6.19
CA ILE A 177 7.04 -8.79 -5.97
C ILE A 177 6.42 -8.88 -4.59
N THR A 178 6.73 -7.93 -3.70
CA THR A 178 6.26 -7.97 -2.31
C THR A 178 5.37 -6.76 -2.00
N ALA A 179 4.17 -7.04 -1.50
CA ALA A 179 3.23 -6.01 -1.05
C ALA A 179 2.39 -6.49 0.13
N SER A 180 1.60 -5.60 0.74
CA SER A 180 0.60 -5.96 1.75
C SER A 180 -0.83 -5.62 1.33
N PHE A 181 -1.00 -4.80 0.31
CA PHE A 181 -2.30 -4.42 -0.24
C PHE A 181 -2.22 -4.20 -1.75
N ILE A 182 -3.27 -4.60 -2.48
CA ILE A 182 -3.37 -4.43 -3.94
C ILE A 182 -4.75 -3.91 -4.28
N PHE A 183 -4.80 -2.85 -5.10
CA PHE A 183 -6.05 -2.26 -5.55
C PHE A 183 -5.91 -1.76 -6.99
N GLY A 184 -6.67 -2.34 -7.90
CA GLY A 184 -6.57 -2.02 -9.33
C GLY A 184 -7.75 -2.53 -10.14
N SER A 185 -7.49 -2.92 -11.37
CA SER A 185 -8.47 -3.43 -12.31
C SER A 185 -8.76 -4.92 -12.13
N GLN A 186 -9.82 -5.39 -12.75
CA GLN A 186 -10.13 -6.81 -12.85
C GLN A 186 -8.99 -7.61 -13.52
N GLU A 187 -8.31 -7.01 -14.50
CA GLU A 187 -7.17 -7.65 -15.15
C GLU A 187 -6.02 -7.89 -14.15
N LEU A 188 -5.75 -6.92 -13.28
CA LEU A 188 -4.77 -7.07 -12.20
C LEU A 188 -5.17 -8.21 -11.26
N TYR A 189 -6.44 -8.30 -10.85
CA TYR A 189 -6.92 -9.35 -9.96
C TYR A 189 -6.82 -10.74 -10.59
N GLN A 190 -7.12 -10.87 -11.89
CA GLN A 190 -6.92 -12.11 -12.62
C GLN A 190 -5.44 -12.50 -12.73
N TRP A 191 -4.56 -11.53 -12.95
CA TRP A 191 -3.10 -11.77 -12.98
C TRP A 191 -2.54 -12.18 -11.61
N LEU A 192 -3.15 -11.74 -10.52
CA LEU A 192 -2.76 -12.08 -9.16
C LEU A 192 -3.14 -13.51 -8.76
N ASP A 193 -4.24 -14.05 -9.33
CA ASP A 193 -4.71 -15.36 -8.91
C ASP A 193 -3.67 -16.44 -9.17
N LEU A 194 -3.26 -17.12 -8.09
CA LEU A 194 -2.24 -18.17 -8.10
C LEU A 194 -0.86 -17.73 -8.64
N ASN A 195 -0.59 -16.44 -8.69
CA ASN A 195 0.68 -15.90 -9.15
C ASN A 195 1.77 -16.07 -8.09
N LYS A 196 2.65 -17.05 -8.28
CA LYS A 196 3.76 -17.35 -7.37
C LYS A 196 4.87 -16.29 -7.36
N LYS A 197 4.87 -15.35 -8.31
CA LYS A 197 5.78 -14.21 -8.36
C LYS A 197 5.39 -13.10 -7.38
N VAL A 198 4.14 -13.10 -6.90
CA VAL A 198 3.62 -12.12 -5.96
C VAL A 198 3.53 -12.73 -4.56
N ARG A 199 4.11 -12.04 -3.59
CA ARG A 199 4.08 -12.40 -2.18
C ARG A 199 3.42 -11.31 -1.37
N MET A 200 2.33 -11.64 -0.71
CA MET A 200 1.62 -10.74 0.19
C MET A 200 2.12 -10.90 1.62
N LEU A 201 2.56 -9.81 2.24
CA LEU A 201 3.05 -9.82 3.61
C LEU A 201 2.28 -8.82 4.48
N ARG A 202 2.21 -9.10 5.77
CA ARG A 202 1.66 -8.21 6.79
C ARG A 202 2.51 -6.95 7.00
N THR A 203 1.92 -5.88 7.51
CA THR A 203 2.60 -4.59 7.70
C THR A 203 3.79 -4.65 8.65
N GLU A 204 3.80 -5.57 9.61
CA GLU A 204 4.98 -5.79 10.46
C GLU A 204 6.24 -6.17 9.67
N ARG A 205 6.08 -6.56 8.40
CA ARG A 205 7.19 -6.93 7.51
C ARG A 205 7.38 -5.93 6.40
N THR A 206 6.32 -5.56 5.68
CA THR A 206 6.43 -4.64 4.54
C THR A 206 6.81 -3.23 4.96
N ASN A 207 6.28 -2.78 6.10
CA ASN A 207 6.45 -1.42 6.62
C ASN A 207 7.52 -1.33 7.73
N ASP A 208 8.24 -2.42 8.02
CA ASP A 208 9.37 -2.36 8.95
C ASP A 208 10.56 -1.63 8.29
N PRO A 209 10.99 -0.46 8.81
CA PRO A 209 12.12 0.28 8.25
C PRO A 209 13.39 -0.55 8.16
N SER A 210 13.61 -1.51 9.05
CA SER A 210 14.78 -2.41 9.00
C SER A 210 14.72 -3.38 7.83
N GLN A 211 13.54 -3.88 7.45
CA GLN A 211 13.36 -4.72 6.29
C GLN A 211 13.44 -3.90 4.99
N ILE A 212 12.88 -2.70 4.99
CA ILE A 212 12.95 -1.76 3.87
C ILE A 212 14.41 -1.39 3.58
N ALA A 213 15.20 -1.09 4.62
CA ALA A 213 16.61 -0.75 4.51
C ALA A 213 17.49 -1.86 3.90
N ARG A 214 17.05 -3.12 3.98
CA ARG A 214 17.76 -4.26 3.36
C ARG A 214 17.54 -4.37 1.85
N GLN A 215 16.52 -3.69 1.32
CA GLN A 215 16.25 -3.68 -0.12
C GLN A 215 17.30 -2.82 -0.82
N ALA A 216 17.97 -3.37 -1.84
CA ALA A 216 19.00 -2.62 -2.56
C ALA A 216 18.40 -1.44 -3.35
N LYS A 217 19.05 -0.29 -3.32
CA LYS A 217 18.64 0.92 -4.04
C LYS A 217 17.16 1.24 -3.81
N MET A 218 16.72 1.14 -2.55
CA MET A 218 15.32 1.38 -2.20
C MET A 218 14.90 2.78 -2.60
N THR A 219 13.95 2.88 -3.50
CA THR A 219 13.42 4.13 -4.03
C THR A 219 11.99 4.31 -3.56
N SER A 220 11.79 5.19 -2.60
CA SER A 220 10.50 5.53 -2.01
C SER A 220 9.89 6.71 -2.75
N ILE A 221 8.67 6.55 -3.30
CA ILE A 221 7.99 7.58 -4.10
C ILE A 221 6.64 7.88 -3.49
N ASN A 222 6.51 9.08 -2.92
CA ASN A 222 5.31 9.53 -2.23
C ASN A 222 4.88 10.91 -2.74
N SER A 223 3.63 11.28 -2.45
CA SER A 223 3.08 12.60 -2.80
C SER A 223 2.76 13.37 -1.53
N ALA A 224 2.87 14.70 -1.60
CA ALA A 224 2.41 15.62 -0.58
C ALA A 224 1.30 16.52 -1.09
N LEU A 225 0.54 17.09 -0.16
CA LEU A 225 -0.47 18.12 -0.44
C LEU A 225 0.16 19.51 -0.49
N GLU A 226 1.15 19.74 0.37
CA GLU A 226 1.89 21.00 0.51
C GLU A 226 3.25 20.73 1.18
N VAL A 227 4.18 21.64 0.95
CA VAL A 227 5.50 21.65 1.58
C VAL A 227 5.77 23.09 2.04
N ASP A 228 6.36 23.28 3.20
CA ASP A 228 6.77 24.60 3.69
C ASP A 228 8.24 24.92 3.36
N LEU A 229 8.68 26.12 3.73
CA LEU A 229 10.07 26.58 3.49
C LEU A 229 11.11 25.91 4.40
N PHE A 230 10.68 25.08 5.33
CA PHE A 230 11.53 24.27 6.22
C PHE A 230 11.55 22.79 5.80
N ASP A 231 11.15 22.50 4.56
CA ASP A 231 11.07 21.14 3.99
C ASP A 231 10.11 20.20 4.72
N GLN A 232 9.13 20.74 5.47
CA GLN A 232 8.10 19.94 6.11
C GLN A 232 7.01 19.62 5.10
N ALA A 233 6.77 18.32 4.87
CA ALA A 233 5.75 17.84 3.95
C ALA A 233 4.47 17.46 4.69
N ASN A 234 3.33 18.00 4.24
CA ASN A 234 2.01 17.65 4.72
C ASN A 234 1.31 16.75 3.69
N ALA A 235 0.94 15.54 4.09
CA ALA A 235 0.21 14.59 3.27
C ALA A 235 -1.16 14.19 3.88
N SER A 236 -1.52 14.69 5.06
CA SER A 236 -2.65 14.19 5.83
C SER A 236 -3.68 15.22 6.26
N HIS A 237 -3.37 16.50 6.23
CA HIS A 237 -4.24 17.56 6.70
C HIS A 237 -4.61 18.55 5.60
N VAL A 238 -5.86 19.02 5.61
CA VAL A 238 -6.32 20.10 4.74
C VAL A 238 -7.05 21.13 5.62
N ARG A 239 -6.55 22.37 5.66
CA ARG A 239 -7.13 23.45 6.47
C ARG A 239 -7.34 23.06 7.94
N GLY A 240 -6.34 22.42 8.54
CA GLY A 240 -6.37 21.99 9.95
C GLY A 240 -7.29 20.80 10.25
N LYS A 241 -7.88 20.18 9.23
CA LYS A 241 -8.70 18.96 9.38
C LYS A 241 -7.98 17.76 8.81
N ILE A 242 -8.12 16.62 9.45
CA ILE A 242 -7.57 15.35 8.98
C ILE A 242 -8.27 14.96 7.68
N TYR A 243 -7.50 14.84 6.62
CA TYR A 243 -7.97 14.46 5.29
C TYR A 243 -7.74 12.97 5.00
N SER A 244 -6.56 12.46 5.38
CA SER A 244 -6.19 11.05 5.19
C SER A 244 -5.48 10.51 6.44
N GLY A 245 -5.29 9.19 6.49
CA GLY A 245 -4.48 8.52 7.48
C GLY A 245 -2.99 8.87 7.32
N PHE A 246 -2.21 8.51 8.32
CA PHE A 246 -0.76 8.71 8.35
C PHE A 246 -0.06 7.79 7.33
N GLY A 247 -0.62 6.59 7.10
CA GLY A 247 -0.11 5.61 6.15
C GLY A 247 1.26 5.06 6.49
N GLY A 248 1.93 4.52 5.47
CA GLY A 248 3.27 3.92 5.58
C GLY A 248 4.38 4.78 4.99
N SER A 249 4.10 5.97 4.45
CA SER A 249 5.12 6.80 3.77
C SER A 249 6.34 7.06 4.64
N THR A 250 6.14 7.40 5.92
CA THR A 250 7.25 7.64 6.88
C THR A 250 8.12 6.41 7.07
N ASP A 251 7.52 5.21 7.15
CA ASP A 251 8.27 3.95 7.30
C ASP A 251 9.18 3.74 6.09
N PHE A 252 8.67 3.97 4.88
CA PHE A 252 9.44 3.82 3.65
C PHE A 252 10.47 4.91 3.43
N ILE A 253 10.19 6.17 3.78
CA ILE A 253 11.17 7.26 3.74
C ILE A 253 12.36 6.91 4.64
N VAL A 254 12.11 6.54 5.89
CA VAL A 254 13.16 6.16 6.84
C VAL A 254 13.94 4.95 6.35
N GLY A 255 13.25 3.89 5.91
CA GLY A 255 13.90 2.69 5.40
C GLY A 255 14.75 2.95 4.16
N ALA A 256 14.26 3.75 3.22
CA ALA A 256 15.00 4.11 2.00
C ALA A 256 16.28 4.90 2.31
N LEU A 257 16.24 5.84 3.25
CA LEU A 257 17.43 6.59 3.67
C LEU A 257 18.54 5.72 4.26
N HIS A 258 18.18 4.56 4.83
CA HIS A 258 19.14 3.60 5.38
C HIS A 258 19.51 2.48 4.39
N SER A 259 18.86 2.41 3.24
CA SER A 259 19.18 1.44 2.19
C SER A 259 20.46 1.84 1.45
N ARG A 260 21.29 0.86 1.09
CA ARG A 260 22.48 1.12 0.26
C ARG A 260 22.08 1.60 -1.13
N GLY A 261 22.42 2.83 -1.47
CA GLY A 261 22.00 3.49 -2.72
C GLY A 261 20.51 3.84 -2.74
N GLY A 262 19.88 3.89 -1.57
CA GLY A 262 18.48 4.25 -1.44
C GLY A 262 18.23 5.75 -1.59
N GLN A 263 17.01 6.10 -1.98
CA GLN A 263 16.57 7.47 -2.17
C GLN A 263 15.08 7.59 -1.89
N SER A 264 14.62 8.80 -1.55
CA SER A 264 13.21 9.05 -1.29
C SER A 264 12.77 10.33 -1.98
N PHE A 265 11.61 10.25 -2.64
CA PHE A 265 10.98 11.37 -3.32
C PHE A 265 9.64 11.71 -2.66
N VAL A 266 9.43 13.00 -2.42
CA VAL A 266 8.14 13.57 -2.07
C VAL A 266 7.76 14.54 -3.20
N ALA A 267 6.78 14.15 -4.00
CA ALA A 267 6.40 14.87 -5.21
C ALA A 267 5.06 15.59 -5.04
N LEU A 268 4.98 16.81 -5.55
CA LEU A 268 3.75 17.57 -5.64
C LEU A 268 3.76 18.46 -6.88
N PRO A 269 2.59 18.68 -7.53
CA PRO A 269 2.50 19.60 -8.66
C PRO A 269 2.58 21.05 -8.18
N VAL A 270 3.56 21.79 -8.69
CA VAL A 270 3.63 23.25 -8.50
C VAL A 270 2.74 23.90 -9.55
N ARG A 271 1.59 24.46 -9.12
CA ARG A 271 0.74 25.26 -9.99
C ARG A 271 0.87 26.72 -9.61
N GLY A 272 0.93 27.60 -10.61
CA GLY A 272 0.78 29.03 -10.45
C GLY A 272 -0.65 29.42 -10.06
N THR A 273 -1.14 28.94 -8.94
CA THR A 273 -2.40 29.40 -8.33
C THR A 273 -2.09 30.54 -7.36
N PRO A 274 -3.00 31.52 -7.18
CA PRO A 274 -2.77 32.65 -6.27
C PRO A 274 -2.68 32.28 -4.79
N ARG A 275 -2.61 30.99 -4.44
CA ARG A 275 -2.36 30.54 -3.07
C ARG A 275 -0.89 30.16 -2.94
N PRO A 276 -0.16 30.72 -1.96
CA PRO A 276 1.21 30.30 -1.70
C PRO A 276 1.18 28.79 -1.37
N MET A 277 1.91 28.01 -2.14
CA MET A 277 2.09 26.57 -1.86
C MET A 277 2.99 26.32 -0.64
N PHE A 278 3.65 27.39 -0.19
CA PHE A 278 4.48 27.41 1.00
C PHE A 278 3.73 28.17 2.07
N GLN A 279 3.13 27.46 3.00
CA GLN A 279 2.53 28.01 4.21
C GLN A 279 3.21 27.36 5.40
N PRO A 280 3.43 28.11 6.50
CA PRO A 280 3.89 27.47 7.74
C PRO A 280 2.87 26.41 8.12
N LEU A 281 3.31 25.15 8.25
CA LEU A 281 2.45 24.03 8.64
C LEU A 281 2.03 24.14 10.11
N PHE A 282 2.75 24.94 10.89
CA PHE A 282 2.44 25.25 12.28
C PHE A 282 2.36 26.77 12.46
N PRO A 283 1.33 27.28 13.13
CA PRO A 283 1.30 28.70 13.54
C PRO A 283 2.49 28.96 14.48
N ALA A 284 3.08 30.14 14.33
CA ALA A 284 4.15 30.62 15.18
C ALA A 284 3.71 30.70 16.65
#